data_57b1449186a9683e880704b932528100
#
_entry.id   57b1449186a9683e880704b932528100
#
_cell.length_a   1.000
_cell.length_b   1.000
_cell.length_c   1.000
_cell.angle_alpha   90.00
_cell.angle_beta   90.00
_cell.angle_gamma   90.00
#
_symmetry.space_group_name_H-M   'P 1'
#
loop_
_entity.id
_entity.type
_entity.pdbx_description
1 polymer ?
#
loop_
_entity_poly.entity_id
_entity_poly.type
_entity_poly.pdbx_seq_one_letter_code
_entity_poly.pdbx_strand_id
1 'polypeptide(L)'
;MLDRENIKGILEEYDPLKLRIGMVASHSALDICDGAIEEGFPTVAYAQKGREKTYSQYFKTGRSKSGRVTRGMVDKTIALDRFGDILEPDFQKQMRERNVVFIPNRSFTSYCGMTDIENDFKVPLFGSRNMLRMEDREEEQDYYWLLEEAGLPFPEKINGYEEIDCLSIVKLHHAEKKLERGFFTCASPREFEEKSAALIRQGVIDKESLAVARIERYVIGPVFNLNFFYSPLEDDLPKLELLGVDWRFEASLDGHVRLPAPQQMTLPESQRIPEMTVVGHNTATIRESLLENAFELGEKFIEASKKHYNPGIIGPFCLQTCIDKDMNYHIYDVAPRIGGGTNVHVSVGHPYGNSLWRKPMSTGRRIAQEIRLAAEQDRLLEVLT
;
A
#
# COMPACT_ATOMS: atom_id res chain seq x y z
N MET A 1 -20.13 9.83 5.04
CA MET A 1 -18.99 9.87 4.12
C MET A 1 -19.04 11.16 3.32
N LEU A 2 -17.91 11.80 3.11
CA LEU A 2 -17.80 12.94 2.18
C LEU A 2 -18.22 12.47 0.78
N ASP A 3 -19.16 13.17 0.18
CA ASP A 3 -19.65 12.85 -1.15
C ASP A 3 -18.97 13.70 -2.24
N ARG A 4 -19.30 13.41 -3.48
CA ARG A 4 -18.72 14.10 -4.65
C ARG A 4 -19.01 15.60 -4.66
N GLU A 5 -20.18 16.02 -4.17
CA GLU A 5 -20.57 17.44 -4.10
C GLU A 5 -19.76 18.17 -3.04
N ASN A 6 -19.46 17.53 -1.90
CA ASN A 6 -18.58 18.12 -0.89
C ASN A 6 -17.18 18.36 -1.45
N ILE A 7 -16.62 17.39 -2.18
CA ILE A 7 -15.28 17.53 -2.78
C ILE A 7 -15.31 18.56 -3.91
N LYS A 8 -16.36 18.62 -4.71
CA LYS A 8 -16.53 19.66 -5.73
C LYS A 8 -16.51 21.05 -5.11
N GLY A 9 -17.29 21.27 -4.03
CA GLY A 9 -17.30 22.58 -3.34
C GLY A 9 -15.91 22.97 -2.79
N ILE A 10 -15.13 22.00 -2.31
CA ILE A 10 -13.76 22.25 -1.86
C ILE A 10 -12.86 22.60 -3.05
N LEU A 11 -12.98 21.91 -4.17
CA LEU A 11 -12.16 22.15 -5.37
C LEU A 11 -12.46 23.48 -6.04
N GLU A 12 -13.65 24.04 -5.90
CA GLU A 12 -13.98 25.40 -6.38
C GLU A 12 -13.12 26.50 -5.72
N GLU A 13 -12.56 26.23 -4.53
CA GLU A 13 -11.63 27.11 -3.84
C GLU A 13 -10.17 26.93 -4.29
N TYR A 14 -9.87 25.87 -5.08
CA TYR A 14 -8.52 25.53 -5.52
C TYR A 14 -8.17 26.23 -6.85
N ASP A 15 -6.90 26.63 -6.95
CA ASP A 15 -6.31 27.05 -8.22
C ASP A 15 -5.63 25.84 -8.87
N PRO A 16 -6.18 25.29 -9.98
CA PRO A 16 -5.63 24.11 -10.64
C PRO A 16 -4.18 24.30 -11.14
N LEU A 17 -3.73 25.52 -11.32
CA LEU A 17 -2.37 25.86 -11.73
C LEU A 17 -1.37 25.88 -10.56
N LYS A 18 -1.86 25.81 -9.32
CA LYS A 18 -1.06 25.88 -8.09
C LYS A 18 -1.18 24.66 -7.21
N LEU A 19 -1.62 23.54 -7.76
CA LEU A 19 -1.74 22.29 -7.01
C LEU A 19 -0.39 21.87 -6.41
N ARG A 20 -0.46 21.25 -5.24
CA ARG A 20 0.67 20.66 -4.52
C ARG A 20 0.33 19.23 -4.16
N ILE A 21 1.33 18.39 -4.12
CA ILE A 21 1.15 17.01 -3.69
C ILE A 21 1.52 16.90 -2.20
N GLY A 22 0.57 16.44 -1.39
CA GLY A 22 0.76 16.20 0.05
C GLY A 22 0.64 14.72 0.41
N MET A 23 1.41 14.28 1.41
CA MET A 23 1.36 12.90 1.91
C MET A 23 1.89 12.80 3.34
N VAL A 24 1.53 11.73 4.03
CA VAL A 24 2.24 11.34 5.27
C VAL A 24 3.66 10.91 4.91
N ALA A 25 4.64 11.47 5.60
CA ALA A 25 6.08 11.26 5.37
C ALA A 25 6.55 9.91 5.92
N SER A 26 6.17 8.85 5.26
CA SER A 26 6.50 7.45 5.59
C SER A 26 6.16 6.55 4.42
N HIS A 27 6.52 5.26 4.52
CA HIS A 27 6.17 4.24 3.54
C HIS A 27 6.64 4.61 2.12
N SER A 28 5.75 4.86 1.17
CA SER A 28 6.02 5.25 -0.24
C SER A 28 6.15 6.75 -0.48
N ALA A 29 6.32 7.56 0.57
CA ALA A 29 6.37 9.02 0.45
C ALA A 29 7.50 9.53 -0.46
N LEU A 30 8.64 8.85 -0.51
CA LEU A 30 9.74 9.26 -1.40
C LEU A 30 9.39 9.06 -2.87
N ASP A 31 8.71 7.96 -3.23
CA ASP A 31 8.22 7.74 -4.59
C ASP A 31 7.19 8.79 -4.99
N ILE A 32 6.24 9.11 -4.09
CA ILE A 32 5.25 10.17 -4.32
C ILE A 32 5.93 11.53 -4.53
N CYS A 33 6.91 11.86 -3.69
CA CYS A 33 7.63 13.14 -3.80
C CYS A 33 8.45 13.24 -5.10
N ASP A 34 9.17 12.19 -5.45
CA ASP A 34 9.98 12.14 -6.68
C ASP A 34 9.09 12.33 -7.92
N GLY A 35 8.02 11.55 -7.98
CA GLY A 35 7.07 11.64 -9.07
C GLY A 35 6.40 13.00 -9.19
N ALA A 36 6.04 13.62 -8.06
CA ALA A 36 5.48 14.95 -8.02
C ALA A 36 6.45 16.01 -8.61
N ILE A 37 7.72 15.97 -8.21
CA ILE A 37 8.76 16.87 -8.73
C ILE A 37 8.98 16.67 -10.23
N GLU A 38 9.03 15.41 -10.69
CA GLU A 38 9.19 15.09 -12.12
C GLU A 38 8.04 15.60 -13.00
N GLU A 39 6.83 15.67 -12.44
CA GLU A 39 5.64 16.18 -13.13
C GLU A 39 5.35 17.67 -12.79
N GLY A 40 6.28 18.34 -12.08
CA GLY A 40 6.24 19.79 -11.86
C GLY A 40 5.47 20.28 -10.62
N PHE A 41 5.01 19.38 -9.76
CA PHE A 41 4.28 19.73 -8.54
C PHE A 41 5.22 19.99 -7.36
N PRO A 42 5.02 21.08 -6.61
CA PRO A 42 5.63 21.22 -5.30
C PRO A 42 5.10 20.19 -4.30
N THR A 43 5.94 19.75 -3.37
CA THR A 43 5.62 18.68 -2.42
C THR A 43 5.50 19.20 -0.98
N VAL A 44 4.60 18.58 -0.20
CA VAL A 44 4.42 18.83 1.23
C VAL A 44 4.37 17.50 1.97
N ALA A 45 5.42 17.20 2.73
CA ALA A 45 5.53 15.98 3.51
C ALA A 45 5.16 16.24 4.99
N TYR A 46 4.16 15.52 5.51
CA TYR A 46 3.71 15.62 6.90
C TYR A 46 4.42 14.54 7.72
N ALA A 47 5.44 14.94 8.48
CA ALA A 47 6.37 14.04 9.17
C ALA A 47 6.17 14.06 10.68
N GLN A 48 6.20 12.88 11.31
CA GLN A 48 6.21 12.80 12.76
C GLN A 48 7.55 13.30 13.32
N LYS A 49 7.50 14.09 14.39
CA LYS A 49 8.69 14.56 15.11
C LYS A 49 9.61 13.39 15.49
N GLY A 50 10.90 13.57 15.28
CA GLY A 50 11.93 12.55 15.44
C GLY A 50 12.20 11.70 14.19
N ARG A 51 11.33 11.75 13.16
CA ARG A 51 11.51 11.10 11.85
C ARG A 51 11.58 12.07 10.67
N GLU A 52 11.50 13.38 10.94
CA GLU A 52 11.42 14.42 9.92
C GLU A 52 12.71 14.66 9.16
N LYS A 53 13.89 14.29 9.72
CA LYS A 53 15.19 14.61 9.10
C LYS A 53 15.37 14.03 7.70
N THR A 54 14.81 12.86 7.42
CA THR A 54 14.82 12.26 6.09
C THR A 54 14.28 13.25 5.06
N TYR A 55 13.17 13.88 5.34
CA TYR A 55 12.43 14.75 4.44
C TYR A 55 12.90 16.21 4.51
N SER A 56 13.12 16.73 5.74
CA SER A 56 13.46 18.13 5.96
C SER A 56 14.93 18.49 5.70
N GLN A 57 15.80 17.50 5.66
CA GLN A 57 17.27 17.69 5.51
C GLN A 57 17.83 16.90 4.33
N TYR A 58 17.73 15.55 4.36
CA TYR A 58 18.43 14.71 3.39
C TYR A 58 17.81 14.74 2.01
N PHE A 59 16.49 14.69 1.89
CA PHE A 59 15.76 14.75 0.63
C PHE A 59 15.10 16.12 0.36
N LYS A 60 15.46 17.15 1.12
CA LYS A 60 14.99 18.51 0.87
C LYS A 60 15.44 19.00 -0.49
N THR A 61 14.52 19.63 -1.24
CA THR A 61 14.82 20.21 -2.56
C THR A 61 15.86 21.33 -2.46
N GLY A 62 16.81 21.27 -3.37
CA GLY A 62 17.66 22.40 -3.74
C GLY A 62 17.23 22.91 -5.11
N ARG A 63 17.19 24.24 -5.29
CA ARG A 63 16.80 24.85 -6.57
C ARG A 63 17.88 25.77 -7.11
N SER A 64 18.02 25.80 -8.42
CA SER A 64 18.86 26.77 -9.13
C SER A 64 18.25 28.15 -9.06
N LYS A 65 19.00 29.18 -9.49
CA LYS A 65 18.49 30.54 -9.61
C LYS A 65 17.28 30.68 -10.55
N SER A 66 17.13 29.77 -11.50
CA SER A 66 15.97 29.71 -12.40
C SER A 66 14.77 28.93 -11.81
N GLY A 67 14.86 28.46 -10.54
CA GLY A 67 13.80 27.70 -9.89
C GLY A 67 13.80 26.20 -10.20
N ARG A 68 14.64 25.71 -11.13
CA ARG A 68 14.74 24.28 -11.46
C ARG A 68 15.25 23.50 -10.24
N VAL A 69 14.61 22.37 -9.93
CA VAL A 69 15.09 21.45 -8.90
C VAL A 69 16.41 20.82 -9.38
N THR A 70 17.44 20.90 -8.54
CA THR A 70 18.77 20.39 -8.79
C THR A 70 19.17 19.28 -7.83
N ARG A 71 18.39 19.12 -6.76
CA ARG A 71 18.64 18.13 -5.70
C ARG A 71 17.36 17.91 -4.91
N GLY A 72 17.20 16.68 -4.41
CA GLY A 72 16.10 16.31 -3.49
C GLY A 72 14.73 16.36 -4.14
N MET A 73 13.71 16.06 -3.36
CA MET A 73 12.36 15.89 -3.84
C MET A 73 11.28 16.41 -2.87
N VAL A 74 11.66 16.97 -1.72
CA VAL A 74 10.73 17.46 -0.70
C VAL A 74 10.86 18.96 -0.55
N ASP A 75 9.87 19.73 -1.03
CA ASP A 75 9.91 21.19 -0.93
C ASP A 75 9.60 21.68 0.48
N LYS A 76 8.61 21.10 1.14
CA LYS A 76 8.21 21.48 2.48
C LYS A 76 7.94 20.25 3.35
N THR A 77 8.47 20.30 4.57
CA THR A 77 8.15 19.33 5.62
C THR A 77 7.40 20.06 6.75
N ILE A 78 6.28 19.47 7.18
CA ILE A 78 5.50 19.95 8.32
C ILE A 78 5.62 18.87 9.40
N ALA A 79 6.07 19.25 10.58
CA ALA A 79 6.23 18.34 11.70
C ALA A 79 4.92 18.20 12.48
N LEU A 80 4.51 16.96 12.72
CA LEU A 80 3.38 16.55 13.55
C LEU A 80 3.90 15.89 14.83
N ASP A 81 3.19 15.99 15.93
CA ASP A 81 3.51 15.21 17.14
C ASP A 81 3.19 13.73 16.90
N ARG A 82 2.04 13.42 16.30
CA ARG A 82 1.59 12.10 15.85
C ARG A 82 1.04 12.20 14.43
N PHE A 83 1.12 11.14 13.66
CA PHE A 83 0.56 11.16 12.30
C PHE A 83 -0.94 11.46 12.27
N GLY A 84 -1.71 11.00 13.28
CA GLY A 84 -3.14 11.29 13.39
C GLY A 84 -3.48 12.77 13.51
N ASP A 85 -2.56 13.62 13.96
CA ASP A 85 -2.78 15.06 14.08
C ASP A 85 -3.05 15.73 12.70
N ILE A 86 -2.76 15.04 11.60
CA ILE A 86 -3.09 15.49 10.24
C ILE A 86 -4.60 15.67 10.02
N LEU A 87 -5.43 15.01 10.82
CA LEU A 87 -6.89 15.10 10.79
C LEU A 87 -7.41 16.36 11.51
N GLU A 88 -6.57 17.06 12.26
CA GLU A 88 -6.96 18.29 12.96
C GLU A 88 -7.41 19.38 11.96
N PRO A 89 -8.49 20.12 12.28
CA PRO A 89 -9.07 21.11 11.37
C PRO A 89 -8.07 22.16 10.86
N ASP A 90 -7.13 22.57 11.70
CA ASP A 90 -6.12 23.58 11.35
C ASP A 90 -5.12 23.06 10.31
N PHE A 91 -4.70 21.80 10.41
CA PHE A 91 -3.84 21.19 9.38
C PHE A 91 -4.58 21.03 8.06
N GLN A 92 -5.82 20.58 8.10
CA GLN A 92 -6.64 20.43 6.90
C GLN A 92 -6.88 21.81 6.23
N LYS A 93 -7.21 22.86 7.01
CA LYS A 93 -7.32 24.21 6.51
C LYS A 93 -6.06 24.68 5.82
N GLN A 94 -4.90 24.47 6.45
CA GLN A 94 -3.60 24.80 5.85
C GLN A 94 -3.31 24.03 4.56
N MET A 95 -3.80 22.79 4.43
CA MET A 95 -3.68 22.01 3.19
C MET A 95 -4.53 22.66 2.08
N ARG A 96 -5.79 22.98 2.36
CA ARG A 96 -6.68 23.62 1.38
C ARG A 96 -6.15 24.97 0.92
N GLU A 97 -5.72 25.84 1.84
CA GLU A 97 -5.12 27.14 1.53
C GLU A 97 -3.87 27.04 0.65
N ARG A 98 -3.23 25.86 0.60
CA ARG A 98 -2.06 25.59 -0.26
C ARG A 98 -2.39 24.80 -1.51
N ASN A 99 -3.66 24.56 -1.81
CA ASN A 99 -4.10 23.72 -2.92
C ASN A 99 -3.48 22.30 -2.88
N VAL A 100 -3.45 21.67 -1.70
CA VAL A 100 -2.87 20.33 -1.55
C VAL A 100 -3.86 19.27 -2.00
N VAL A 101 -3.47 18.46 -2.98
CA VAL A 101 -4.06 17.17 -3.29
C VAL A 101 -3.31 16.14 -2.45
N PHE A 102 -4.03 15.39 -1.63
CA PHE A 102 -3.46 14.45 -0.69
C PHE A 102 -3.37 13.03 -1.27
N ILE A 103 -2.19 12.41 -1.20
CA ILE A 103 -1.98 11.04 -1.66
C ILE A 103 -1.97 10.09 -0.45
N PRO A 104 -2.94 9.18 -0.32
CA PRO A 104 -2.97 8.22 0.77
C PRO A 104 -1.88 7.18 0.60
N ASN A 105 -1.22 6.84 1.71
CA ASN A 105 -0.29 5.71 1.82
C ASN A 105 -0.62 4.88 3.07
N ARG A 106 0.07 3.76 3.28
CA ARG A 106 -0.21 2.87 4.42
C ARG A 106 -0.15 3.58 5.77
N SER A 107 0.77 4.52 5.94
CA SER A 107 0.88 5.23 7.22
C SER A 107 -0.33 6.13 7.48
N PHE A 108 -0.94 6.70 6.46
CA PHE A 108 -2.21 7.42 6.61
C PHE A 108 -3.33 6.49 7.08
N THR A 109 -3.53 5.35 6.42
CA THR A 109 -4.57 4.39 6.78
C THR A 109 -4.34 3.69 8.13
N SER A 110 -3.06 3.54 8.55
CA SER A 110 -2.73 2.86 9.82
C SER A 110 -2.78 3.76 11.05
N TYR A 111 -2.58 5.07 10.90
CA TYR A 111 -2.48 6.00 12.03
C TYR A 111 -3.65 6.97 12.12
N CYS A 112 -4.52 7.01 11.11
CA CYS A 112 -5.74 7.81 11.08
C CYS A 112 -6.95 6.90 11.09
N GLY A 113 -7.99 7.24 11.85
CA GLY A 113 -9.23 6.46 11.90
C GLY A 113 -9.93 6.46 10.54
N MET A 114 -10.40 5.29 10.07
CA MET A 114 -11.09 5.19 8.78
C MET A 114 -12.34 6.07 8.73
N THR A 115 -13.12 6.09 9.81
CA THR A 115 -14.32 6.92 9.93
C THR A 115 -13.98 8.41 9.76
N ASP A 116 -12.88 8.87 10.37
CA ASP A 116 -12.43 10.26 10.26
C ASP A 116 -11.92 10.58 8.85
N ILE A 117 -11.20 9.63 8.22
CA ILE A 117 -10.76 9.76 6.82
C ILE A 117 -11.96 9.93 5.89
N GLU A 118 -13.00 9.13 6.09
CA GLU A 118 -14.18 9.10 5.22
C GLU A 118 -15.10 10.29 5.41
N ASN A 119 -15.28 10.78 6.66
CA ASN A 119 -16.29 11.78 6.99
C ASN A 119 -15.71 13.17 7.23
N ASP A 120 -14.50 13.26 7.80
CA ASP A 120 -14.00 14.49 8.39
C ASP A 120 -12.70 15.01 7.75
N PHE A 121 -12.03 14.19 6.93
CA PHE A 121 -10.84 14.65 6.21
C PHE A 121 -11.23 15.45 4.95
N LYS A 122 -11.52 16.73 5.13
CA LYS A 122 -12.00 17.67 4.10
C LYS A 122 -10.86 18.22 3.24
N VAL A 123 -10.01 17.34 2.73
CA VAL A 123 -8.95 17.64 1.77
C VAL A 123 -9.13 16.71 0.58
N PRO A 124 -9.04 17.22 -0.67
CA PRO A 124 -9.13 16.37 -1.86
C PRO A 124 -8.09 15.26 -1.82
N LEU A 125 -8.54 14.02 -1.86
CA LEU A 125 -7.72 12.83 -1.76
C LEU A 125 -7.69 12.14 -3.12
N PHE A 126 -6.49 11.84 -3.62
CA PHE A 126 -6.32 11.09 -4.86
C PHE A 126 -6.67 9.61 -4.65
N GLY A 127 -7.51 9.08 -5.53
CA GLY A 127 -7.95 7.69 -5.45
C GLY A 127 -9.31 7.53 -4.76
N SER A 128 -9.67 6.31 -4.44
CA SER A 128 -10.98 5.95 -3.90
C SER A 128 -10.96 5.90 -2.39
N ARG A 129 -11.41 6.98 -1.74
CA ARG A 129 -11.46 7.14 -0.29
C ARG A 129 -12.22 6.01 0.41
N ASN A 130 -13.37 5.62 -0.13
CA ASN A 130 -14.23 4.58 0.41
C ASN A 130 -13.65 3.15 0.31
N MET A 131 -12.67 2.95 -0.55
CA MET A 131 -11.98 1.66 -0.66
C MET A 131 -10.84 1.49 0.35
N LEU A 132 -10.36 2.57 0.99
CA LEU A 132 -9.26 2.46 1.95
C LEU A 132 -9.62 1.56 3.14
N ARG A 133 -10.89 1.52 3.52
CA ARG A 133 -11.42 0.69 4.62
C ARG A 133 -11.21 -0.81 4.38
N MET A 134 -11.25 -1.28 3.13
CA MET A 134 -11.09 -2.70 2.85
C MET A 134 -9.72 -3.29 3.24
N GLU A 135 -8.72 -2.45 3.52
CA GLU A 135 -7.44 -2.91 4.08
C GLU A 135 -7.57 -3.40 5.53
N ASP A 136 -8.65 -3.04 6.22
CA ASP A 136 -8.91 -3.46 7.58
C ASP A 136 -9.62 -4.81 7.58
N ARG A 137 -9.00 -5.82 8.21
CA ARG A 137 -9.52 -7.18 8.29
C ARG A 137 -10.66 -7.35 9.32
N GLU A 138 -11.00 -6.30 10.05
CA GLU A 138 -12.15 -6.28 10.96
C GLU A 138 -13.44 -5.89 10.23
N GLU A 139 -13.33 -5.36 9.03
CA GLU A 139 -14.49 -5.00 8.23
C GLU A 139 -15.14 -6.24 7.61
N GLU A 140 -16.47 -6.29 7.61
CA GLU A 140 -17.24 -7.37 6.98
C GLU A 140 -16.98 -7.46 5.47
N GLN A 141 -16.73 -6.30 4.83
CA GLN A 141 -16.38 -6.18 3.42
C GLN A 141 -14.89 -5.82 3.27
N ASP A 142 -14.03 -6.67 3.82
CA ASP A 142 -12.59 -6.56 3.64
C ASP A 142 -12.14 -6.98 2.23
N TYR A 143 -10.84 -6.95 1.98
CA TYR A 143 -10.32 -7.34 0.67
C TYR A 143 -10.54 -8.81 0.34
N TYR A 144 -10.65 -9.72 1.31
CA TYR A 144 -10.98 -11.13 1.05
C TYR A 144 -12.39 -11.28 0.52
N TRP A 145 -13.34 -10.57 1.12
CA TRP A 145 -14.71 -10.52 0.62
C TRP A 145 -14.73 -10.02 -0.84
N LEU A 146 -13.98 -8.96 -1.17
CA LEU A 146 -13.93 -8.44 -2.53
C LEU A 146 -13.24 -9.41 -3.50
N LEU A 147 -12.18 -10.11 -3.06
CA LEU A 147 -11.52 -11.15 -3.87
C LEU A 147 -12.48 -12.31 -4.19
N GLU A 148 -13.30 -12.72 -3.22
CA GLU A 148 -14.32 -13.76 -3.40
C GLU A 148 -15.40 -13.31 -4.40
N GLU A 149 -15.95 -12.11 -4.23
CA GLU A 149 -16.92 -11.51 -5.16
C GLU A 149 -16.37 -11.33 -6.59
N ALA A 150 -15.08 -11.11 -6.71
CA ALA A 150 -14.38 -11.01 -7.99
C ALA A 150 -14.03 -12.38 -8.63
N GLY A 151 -14.21 -13.47 -7.89
CA GLY A 151 -13.74 -14.79 -8.32
C GLY A 151 -12.22 -14.84 -8.50
N LEU A 152 -11.48 -14.10 -7.66
CA LEU A 152 -10.02 -14.02 -7.68
C LEU A 152 -9.40 -15.11 -6.79
N PRO A 153 -8.26 -15.68 -7.17
CA PRO A 153 -7.61 -16.73 -6.39
C PRO A 153 -6.93 -16.16 -5.13
N PHE A 154 -7.21 -16.75 -3.99
CA PHE A 154 -6.55 -16.47 -2.72
C PHE A 154 -6.30 -17.77 -1.95
N PRO A 155 -5.41 -17.78 -0.92
CA PRO A 155 -5.14 -18.98 -0.13
C PRO A 155 -6.41 -19.58 0.48
N GLU A 156 -6.56 -20.88 0.39
CA GLU A 156 -7.73 -21.61 0.87
C GLU A 156 -7.93 -21.38 2.39
N LYS A 157 -9.13 -20.96 2.77
CA LYS A 157 -9.51 -20.75 4.17
C LYS A 157 -9.78 -22.10 4.85
N ILE A 158 -9.25 -22.27 6.06
CA ILE A 158 -9.55 -23.39 6.96
C ILE A 158 -10.56 -22.92 7.98
N ASN A 159 -11.70 -23.62 8.13
CA ASN A 159 -12.82 -23.15 8.94
C ASN A 159 -12.61 -23.28 10.45
N GLY A 160 -11.69 -24.11 10.90
CA GLY A 160 -11.36 -24.28 12.31
C GLY A 160 -9.95 -24.85 12.46
N TYR A 161 -9.30 -24.56 13.59
CA TYR A 161 -7.94 -25.06 13.81
C TYR A 161 -7.89 -26.60 13.92
N GLU A 162 -9.00 -27.23 14.25
CA GLU A 162 -9.16 -28.70 14.29
C GLU A 162 -9.00 -29.34 12.91
N GLU A 163 -9.25 -28.58 11.84
CA GLU A 163 -9.14 -29.04 10.45
C GLU A 163 -7.73 -28.84 9.86
N ILE A 164 -6.78 -28.36 10.64
CA ILE A 164 -5.41 -28.13 10.16
C ILE A 164 -4.73 -29.49 9.90
N ASP A 165 -4.51 -29.80 8.62
CA ASP A 165 -3.87 -31.03 8.13
C ASP A 165 -2.56 -30.77 7.35
N CYS A 166 -2.19 -29.50 7.18
CA CYS A 166 -1.03 -29.05 6.41
C CYS A 166 -0.42 -27.78 7.01
N LEU A 167 0.72 -27.35 6.47
CA LEU A 167 1.28 -26.06 6.85
C LEU A 167 0.26 -24.94 6.58
N SER A 168 -0.08 -24.20 7.61
CA SER A 168 -1.10 -23.17 7.62
C SER A 168 -0.56 -21.91 8.26
N ILE A 169 -1.16 -20.76 7.92
CA ILE A 169 -0.87 -19.47 8.51
C ILE A 169 -2.10 -18.96 9.25
N VAL A 170 -1.91 -18.48 10.48
CA VAL A 170 -2.95 -17.88 11.31
C VAL A 170 -2.77 -16.38 11.27
N LYS A 171 -3.72 -15.65 10.70
CA LYS A 171 -3.71 -14.19 10.54
C LYS A 171 -4.62 -13.57 11.57
N LEU A 172 -4.05 -12.76 12.45
CA LEU A 172 -4.77 -12.03 13.49
C LEU A 172 -5.22 -10.68 12.93
N HIS A 173 -6.32 -10.16 13.46
CA HIS A 173 -6.81 -8.83 13.12
C HIS A 173 -5.91 -7.75 13.74
N HIS A 174 -5.61 -7.88 15.02
CA HIS A 174 -4.67 -7.01 15.74
C HIS A 174 -3.57 -7.81 16.45
N ALA A 175 -2.36 -7.27 16.45
CA ALA A 175 -1.28 -7.72 17.30
C ALA A 175 -0.76 -6.55 18.13
N GLU A 176 -0.93 -6.61 19.43
CA GLU A 176 -0.63 -5.48 20.31
C GLU A 176 0.84 -5.10 20.39
N LYS A 177 1.80 -5.90 20.16
CA LYS A 177 3.23 -5.52 20.22
C LYS A 177 4.13 -6.53 19.48
N LYS A 178 4.83 -6.09 18.44
CA LYS A 178 5.97 -6.77 17.78
C LYS A 178 5.69 -7.71 16.61
N LEU A 179 4.47 -8.12 16.31
CA LEU A 179 4.18 -8.83 15.08
C LEU A 179 3.65 -7.83 14.05
N GLU A 180 4.43 -7.50 13.04
CA GLU A 180 4.07 -6.51 12.01
C GLU A 180 2.78 -6.85 11.27
N ARG A 181 2.28 -8.08 11.37
CA ARG A 181 1.06 -8.57 10.69
C ARG A 181 0.25 -9.57 11.51
N GLY A 182 0.55 -9.75 12.78
CA GLY A 182 -0.21 -10.62 13.66
C GLY A 182 -0.41 -12.03 13.12
N PHE A 183 0.63 -12.75 12.74
CA PHE A 183 0.49 -14.12 12.27
C PHE A 183 1.55 -15.07 12.80
N PHE A 184 1.20 -16.35 12.86
CA PHE A 184 2.12 -17.45 13.07
C PHE A 184 1.74 -18.64 12.19
N THR A 185 2.66 -19.60 11.99
CA THR A 185 2.42 -20.80 11.20
C THR A 185 2.29 -22.02 12.09
N CYS A 186 1.48 -22.99 11.67
CA CYS A 186 1.33 -24.29 12.31
C CYS A 186 0.94 -25.35 11.26
N ALA A 187 1.20 -26.62 11.54
CA ALA A 187 0.93 -27.72 10.60
C ALA A 187 0.00 -28.79 11.19
N SER A 188 -0.52 -28.57 12.39
CA SER A 188 -1.50 -29.45 13.06
C SER A 188 -2.28 -28.70 14.12
N PRO A 189 -3.46 -29.22 14.56
CA PRO A 189 -4.21 -28.67 15.66
C PRO A 189 -3.37 -28.54 16.95
N ARG A 190 -2.57 -29.54 17.25
CA ARG A 190 -1.67 -29.54 18.41
C ARG A 190 -0.65 -28.39 18.35
N GLU A 191 -0.01 -28.17 17.21
CA GLU A 191 0.91 -27.04 17.03
C GLU A 191 0.22 -25.69 17.18
N PHE A 192 -1.02 -25.58 16.67
CA PHE A 192 -1.82 -24.38 16.86
C PHE A 192 -2.04 -24.09 18.33
N GLU A 193 -2.48 -25.07 19.12
CA GLU A 193 -2.73 -24.91 20.56
C GLU A 193 -1.44 -24.57 21.33
N GLU A 194 -0.33 -25.25 21.05
CA GLU A 194 0.95 -25.03 21.70
C GLU A 194 1.48 -23.60 21.41
N LYS A 195 1.47 -23.19 20.14
CA LYS A 195 1.99 -21.88 19.70
C LYS A 195 1.10 -20.73 20.16
N SER A 196 -0.22 -20.84 20.01
CA SER A 196 -1.15 -19.81 20.45
C SER A 196 -1.11 -19.63 21.97
N ALA A 197 -1.06 -20.70 22.76
CA ALA A 197 -0.92 -20.61 24.20
C ALA A 197 0.41 -19.96 24.62
N ALA A 198 1.49 -20.23 23.88
CA ALA A 198 2.78 -19.57 24.15
C ALA A 198 2.73 -18.07 23.85
N LEU A 199 2.14 -17.65 22.72
CA LEU A 199 2.01 -16.26 22.35
C LEU A 199 1.09 -15.49 23.31
N ILE A 200 0.00 -16.11 23.78
CA ILE A 200 -0.89 -15.52 24.80
C ILE A 200 -0.11 -15.34 26.13
N ARG A 201 0.64 -16.35 26.59
CA ARG A 201 1.45 -16.20 27.81
C ARG A 201 2.51 -15.12 27.73
N GLN A 202 3.04 -14.85 26.54
CA GLN A 202 4.01 -13.80 26.27
C GLN A 202 3.36 -12.40 26.12
N GLY A 203 2.02 -12.32 26.12
CA GLY A 203 1.29 -11.07 25.89
C GLY A 203 1.47 -10.51 24.49
N VAL A 204 1.71 -11.38 23.51
CA VAL A 204 1.86 -11.00 22.09
C VAL A 204 0.50 -10.96 21.39
N ILE A 205 -0.41 -11.88 21.78
CA ILE A 205 -1.79 -11.96 21.29
C ILE A 205 -2.73 -12.14 22.48
N ASP A 206 -4.00 -11.78 22.31
CA ASP A 206 -5.08 -12.08 23.22
C ASP A 206 -5.99 -13.21 22.69
N LYS A 207 -6.90 -13.70 23.54
CA LYS A 207 -7.82 -14.78 23.19
C LYS A 207 -8.91 -14.32 22.23
N GLU A 208 -9.33 -13.09 22.34
CA GLU A 208 -10.36 -12.46 21.53
C GLU A 208 -9.88 -12.36 20.08
N SER A 209 -8.69 -11.84 19.86
CA SER A 209 -8.06 -11.77 18.53
C SER A 209 -7.86 -13.16 17.91
N LEU A 210 -7.51 -14.17 18.73
CA LEU A 210 -7.35 -15.54 18.25
C LEU A 210 -8.68 -16.17 17.83
N ALA A 211 -9.78 -15.86 18.52
CA ALA A 211 -11.10 -16.44 18.23
C ALA A 211 -11.65 -16.01 16.86
N VAL A 212 -11.26 -14.83 16.38
CA VAL A 212 -11.67 -14.27 15.08
C VAL A 212 -10.57 -14.39 14.01
N ALA A 213 -9.46 -15.05 14.34
CA ALA A 213 -8.33 -15.19 13.43
C ALA A 213 -8.71 -15.96 12.17
N ARG A 214 -8.22 -15.50 11.02
CA ARG A 214 -8.33 -16.22 9.75
C ARG A 214 -7.21 -17.24 9.64
N ILE A 215 -7.56 -18.51 9.44
CA ILE A 215 -6.62 -19.60 9.18
C ILE A 215 -6.63 -19.91 7.68
N GLU A 216 -5.46 -20.01 7.07
CA GLU A 216 -5.31 -20.29 5.64
C GLU A 216 -4.23 -21.35 5.40
N ARG A 217 -4.39 -22.15 4.35
CA ARG A 217 -3.30 -22.99 3.84
C ARG A 217 -2.13 -22.11 3.43
N TYR A 218 -0.92 -22.46 3.89
CA TYR A 218 0.29 -21.72 3.53
C TYR A 218 0.71 -22.06 2.10
N VAL A 219 0.62 -21.09 1.20
CA VAL A 219 1.07 -21.25 -0.18
C VAL A 219 2.59 -21.11 -0.24
N ILE A 220 3.28 -22.16 -0.70
CA ILE A 220 4.74 -22.17 -0.84
C ILE A 220 5.09 -21.69 -2.26
N GLY A 221 5.78 -20.55 -2.33
CA GLY A 221 6.22 -19.95 -3.58
C GLY A 221 6.85 -18.57 -3.38
N PRO A 222 7.44 -18.00 -4.42
CA PRO A 222 7.93 -16.63 -4.38
C PRO A 222 6.76 -15.65 -4.24
N VAL A 223 6.98 -14.60 -3.46
CA VAL A 223 5.99 -13.54 -3.24
C VAL A 223 6.32 -12.32 -4.10
N PHE A 224 5.30 -11.78 -4.77
CA PHE A 224 5.41 -10.60 -5.60
C PHE A 224 4.29 -9.60 -5.29
N ASN A 225 4.65 -8.34 -5.28
CA ASN A 225 3.71 -7.22 -5.24
C ASN A 225 3.48 -6.76 -6.68
N LEU A 226 2.27 -6.94 -7.20
CA LEU A 226 1.89 -6.45 -8.51
C LEU A 226 1.34 -5.02 -8.36
N ASN A 227 2.12 -4.02 -8.76
CA ASN A 227 1.75 -2.61 -8.61
C ASN A 227 1.00 -2.15 -9.87
N PHE A 228 -0.31 -2.15 -9.79
CA PHE A 228 -1.21 -1.71 -10.85
C PHE A 228 -1.58 -0.23 -10.72
N PHE A 229 -2.08 0.30 -11.83
CA PHE A 229 -2.71 1.61 -11.89
C PHE A 229 -3.95 1.54 -12.78
N TYR A 230 -5.06 2.10 -12.31
CA TYR A 230 -6.28 2.26 -13.10
C TYR A 230 -6.54 3.74 -13.35
N SER A 231 -6.58 4.15 -14.63
CA SER A 231 -6.90 5.52 -15.03
C SER A 231 -8.35 5.63 -15.47
N PRO A 232 -9.20 6.39 -14.76
CA PRO A 232 -10.53 6.71 -15.28
C PRO A 232 -10.48 7.69 -16.46
N LEU A 233 -9.38 8.45 -16.61
CA LEU A 233 -9.22 9.48 -17.64
C LEU A 233 -8.85 8.93 -19.00
N GLU A 234 -8.33 7.71 -19.06
CA GLU A 234 -7.88 7.11 -20.31
C GLU A 234 -9.06 6.63 -21.14
N ASP A 235 -9.21 7.16 -22.35
CA ASP A 235 -10.30 6.84 -23.26
C ASP A 235 -9.84 6.03 -24.49
N ASP A 236 -8.59 6.19 -24.92
CA ASP A 236 -8.02 5.62 -26.14
C ASP A 236 -7.14 4.38 -25.91
N LEU A 237 -6.60 4.18 -24.71
CA LEU A 237 -5.71 3.09 -24.36
C LEU A 237 -6.30 2.21 -23.25
N PRO A 238 -5.71 1.05 -22.94
CA PRO A 238 -6.14 0.26 -21.80
C PRO A 238 -6.05 1.07 -20.50
N LYS A 239 -7.16 1.09 -19.75
CA LYS A 239 -7.26 1.84 -18.49
C LYS A 239 -6.45 1.21 -17.35
N LEU A 240 -6.10 -0.07 -17.47
CA LEU A 240 -5.29 -0.81 -16.52
C LEU A 240 -3.83 -0.87 -16.99
N GLU A 241 -2.92 -0.50 -16.11
CA GLU A 241 -1.48 -0.55 -16.30
C GLU A 241 -0.84 -1.41 -15.21
N LEU A 242 0.10 -2.28 -15.55
CA LEU A 242 1.03 -2.89 -14.59
C LEU A 242 2.31 -2.03 -14.58
N LEU A 243 2.43 -1.16 -13.59
CA LEU A 243 3.56 -0.22 -13.51
C LEU A 243 4.85 -0.87 -13.05
N GLY A 244 4.74 -1.91 -12.22
CA GLY A 244 5.92 -2.61 -11.75
C GLY A 244 5.63 -3.78 -10.84
N VAL A 245 6.67 -4.54 -10.57
CA VAL A 245 6.66 -5.67 -9.66
C VAL A 245 7.83 -5.52 -8.69
N ASP A 246 7.58 -5.74 -7.42
CA ASP A 246 8.60 -5.80 -6.40
C ASP A 246 8.42 -7.01 -5.49
N TRP A 247 9.49 -7.38 -4.80
CA TRP A 247 9.49 -8.40 -3.76
C TRP A 247 10.17 -7.89 -2.51
N ARG A 248 9.91 -8.53 -1.36
CA ARG A 248 10.33 -8.04 -0.05
C ARG A 248 11.60 -8.70 0.42
N PHE A 249 12.41 -7.93 1.15
CA PHE A 249 13.43 -8.46 2.05
C PHE A 249 12.87 -8.47 3.47
N GLU A 250 12.98 -9.60 4.14
CA GLU A 250 12.52 -9.80 5.51
C GLU A 250 13.72 -10.06 6.42
N ALA A 251 13.90 -9.22 7.45
CA ALA A 251 15.12 -9.14 8.25
C ALA A 251 15.63 -10.50 8.73
N SER A 252 14.74 -11.26 9.35
CA SER A 252 15.09 -12.52 9.99
C SER A 252 15.13 -13.67 8.97
N LEU A 253 14.13 -13.76 8.08
CA LEU A 253 14.06 -14.81 7.06
C LEU A 253 15.26 -14.75 6.10
N ASP A 254 15.56 -13.56 5.55
CA ASP A 254 16.70 -13.38 4.66
C ASP A 254 18.03 -13.64 5.37
N GLY A 255 18.11 -13.35 6.67
CA GLY A 255 19.25 -13.71 7.48
C GLY A 255 19.42 -15.23 7.64
N HIS A 256 18.33 -15.95 7.90
CA HIS A 256 18.34 -17.39 8.09
C HIS A 256 18.78 -18.14 6.83
N VAL A 257 18.24 -17.78 5.66
CA VAL A 257 18.59 -18.47 4.40
C VAL A 257 20.06 -18.31 3.99
N ARG A 258 20.78 -17.36 4.56
CA ARG A 258 22.22 -17.18 4.38
C ARG A 258 23.07 -18.08 5.25
N LEU A 259 22.49 -18.66 6.31
CA LEU A 259 23.18 -19.58 7.21
C LEU A 259 23.14 -20.99 6.64
N PRO A 260 24.27 -21.71 6.56
CA PRO A 260 24.26 -23.17 6.30
C PRO A 260 23.44 -23.90 7.36
N ALA A 261 22.79 -24.99 6.95
CA ALA A 261 21.91 -25.76 7.85
C ALA A 261 22.54 -26.14 9.21
N PRO A 262 23.82 -26.56 9.30
CA PRO A 262 24.43 -26.82 10.59
C PRO A 262 24.46 -25.61 11.52
N GLN A 263 24.62 -24.40 10.96
CA GLN A 263 24.61 -23.17 11.75
C GLN A 263 23.19 -22.77 12.17
N GLN A 264 22.18 -22.96 11.31
CA GLN A 264 20.78 -22.74 11.67
C GLN A 264 20.38 -23.61 12.87
N MET A 265 20.86 -24.86 12.91
CA MET A 265 20.59 -25.78 14.02
C MET A 265 21.22 -25.37 15.35
N THR A 266 22.25 -24.50 15.34
CA THR A 266 22.87 -23.96 16.57
C THR A 266 22.18 -22.72 17.11
N LEU A 267 21.18 -22.17 16.39
CA LEU A 267 20.45 -21.01 16.86
C LEU A 267 19.68 -21.31 18.16
N PRO A 268 19.61 -20.35 19.10
CA PRO A 268 18.69 -20.44 20.22
C PRO A 268 17.25 -20.71 19.75
N GLU A 269 16.48 -21.42 20.54
CA GLU A 269 15.10 -21.79 20.19
C GLU A 269 14.26 -20.55 19.78
N SER A 270 14.41 -19.44 20.49
CA SER A 270 13.73 -18.17 20.20
C SER A 270 14.12 -17.52 18.86
N GLN A 271 15.19 -17.99 18.22
CA GLN A 271 15.66 -17.48 16.92
C GLN A 271 15.52 -18.49 15.78
N ARG A 272 15.02 -19.70 16.06
CA ARG A 272 14.88 -20.73 15.03
C ARG A 272 13.74 -20.50 14.06
N ILE A 273 12.72 -19.76 14.51
CA ILE A 273 11.59 -19.36 13.66
C ILE A 273 11.83 -17.91 13.25
N PRO A 274 12.05 -17.66 11.95
CA PRO A 274 12.29 -16.30 11.48
C PRO A 274 11.02 -15.45 11.58
N GLU A 275 11.17 -14.22 12.07
CA GLU A 275 10.14 -13.19 11.99
C GLU A 275 10.13 -12.61 10.57
N MET A 276 8.93 -12.39 10.02
CA MET A 276 8.75 -11.84 8.68
C MET A 276 8.59 -10.31 8.73
N THR A 277 9.59 -9.62 9.29
CA THR A 277 9.62 -8.16 9.36
C THR A 277 10.24 -7.57 8.10
N VAL A 278 9.46 -6.84 7.32
CA VAL A 278 9.92 -6.23 6.06
C VAL A 278 10.89 -5.09 6.36
N VAL A 279 12.09 -5.17 5.78
CA VAL A 279 13.15 -4.15 5.93
C VAL A 279 13.52 -3.46 4.63
N GLY A 280 13.04 -3.96 3.50
CA GLY A 280 13.31 -3.38 2.20
C GLY A 280 12.61 -4.13 1.08
N HIS A 281 12.78 -3.63 -0.13
CA HIS A 281 12.21 -4.23 -1.33
C HIS A 281 13.27 -4.27 -2.44
N ASN A 282 13.03 -5.12 -3.42
CA ASN A 282 13.79 -5.16 -4.66
C ASN A 282 12.83 -5.18 -5.84
N THR A 283 13.25 -4.63 -6.96
CA THR A 283 12.50 -4.73 -8.21
C THR A 283 12.60 -6.14 -8.78
N ALA A 284 11.55 -6.62 -9.41
CA ALA A 284 11.50 -7.93 -10.04
C ALA A 284 10.68 -7.89 -11.34
N THR A 285 10.92 -8.84 -12.23
CA THR A 285 10.03 -9.13 -13.35
C THR A 285 9.48 -10.53 -13.19
N ILE A 286 8.28 -10.76 -13.69
CA ILE A 286 7.70 -12.10 -13.80
C ILE A 286 7.86 -12.61 -15.23
N ARG A 287 7.72 -13.92 -15.42
CA ARG A 287 7.77 -14.52 -16.76
C ARG A 287 6.70 -13.93 -17.65
N GLU A 288 6.99 -13.64 -18.91
CA GLU A 288 6.01 -13.09 -19.87
C GLU A 288 4.75 -13.98 -19.99
N SER A 289 4.92 -15.31 -19.90
CA SER A 289 3.81 -16.26 -19.91
C SER A 289 2.83 -16.15 -18.71
N LEU A 290 3.17 -15.35 -17.70
CA LEU A 290 2.33 -15.08 -16.53
C LEU A 290 1.73 -13.67 -16.56
N LEU A 291 2.15 -12.81 -17.49
CA LEU A 291 1.68 -11.42 -17.54
C LEU A 291 0.21 -11.31 -17.89
N GLU A 292 -0.27 -12.11 -18.84
CA GLU A 292 -1.68 -12.11 -19.22
C GLU A 292 -2.58 -12.43 -18.02
N ASN A 293 -2.24 -13.49 -17.28
CA ASN A 293 -2.96 -13.84 -16.04
C ASN A 293 -2.88 -12.72 -14.99
N ALA A 294 -1.71 -12.05 -14.87
CA ALA A 294 -1.59 -10.91 -13.95
C ALA A 294 -2.54 -9.78 -14.32
N PHE A 295 -2.67 -9.43 -15.62
CA PHE A 295 -3.64 -8.43 -16.08
C PHE A 295 -5.08 -8.86 -15.83
N GLU A 296 -5.44 -10.12 -16.06
CA GLU A 296 -6.77 -10.65 -15.76
C GLU A 296 -7.13 -10.50 -14.25
N LEU A 297 -6.16 -10.70 -13.34
CA LEU A 297 -6.39 -10.45 -11.92
C LEU A 297 -6.75 -8.97 -11.67
N GLY A 298 -5.99 -8.06 -12.28
CA GLY A 298 -6.24 -6.62 -12.16
C GLY A 298 -7.60 -6.20 -12.74
N GLU A 299 -7.97 -6.71 -13.90
CA GLU A 299 -9.25 -6.43 -14.55
C GLU A 299 -10.44 -6.89 -13.70
N LYS A 300 -10.42 -8.13 -13.22
CA LYS A 300 -11.45 -8.67 -12.32
C LYS A 300 -11.58 -7.87 -11.04
N PHE A 301 -10.44 -7.44 -10.45
CA PHE A 301 -10.43 -6.59 -9.26
C PHE A 301 -11.12 -5.24 -9.54
N ILE A 302 -10.81 -4.60 -10.68
CA ILE A 302 -11.43 -3.34 -11.10
C ILE A 302 -12.93 -3.51 -11.27
N GLU A 303 -13.39 -4.54 -11.98
CA GLU A 303 -14.81 -4.80 -12.22
C GLU A 303 -15.57 -5.00 -10.90
N ALA A 304 -15.04 -5.82 -9.99
CA ALA A 304 -15.64 -6.02 -8.69
C ALA A 304 -15.65 -4.72 -7.85
N SER A 305 -14.55 -3.96 -7.90
CA SER A 305 -14.47 -2.68 -7.19
C SER A 305 -15.55 -1.70 -7.66
N LYS A 306 -15.81 -1.60 -8.97
CA LYS A 306 -16.87 -0.75 -9.53
C LYS A 306 -18.27 -1.22 -9.16
N LYS A 307 -18.46 -2.52 -9.08
CA LYS A 307 -19.76 -3.10 -8.71
C LYS A 307 -20.13 -2.80 -7.25
N HIS A 308 -19.16 -2.81 -6.35
CA HIS A 308 -19.39 -2.76 -4.91
C HIS A 308 -19.01 -1.42 -4.24
N TYR A 309 -18.08 -0.67 -4.83
CA TYR A 309 -17.55 0.59 -4.29
C TYR A 309 -17.59 1.70 -5.35
N ASN A 310 -18.74 2.30 -5.59
CA ASN A 310 -18.83 3.41 -6.56
C ASN A 310 -17.87 4.58 -6.17
N PRO A 311 -17.02 5.06 -7.09
CA PRO A 311 -16.88 4.72 -8.52
C PRO A 311 -15.96 3.54 -8.84
N GLY A 312 -15.51 2.78 -7.87
CA GLY A 312 -14.51 1.73 -7.97
C GLY A 312 -13.12 2.24 -7.67
N ILE A 313 -12.12 1.40 -7.95
CA ILE A 313 -10.72 1.78 -7.75
C ILE A 313 -10.33 2.91 -8.71
N ILE A 314 -9.59 3.88 -8.21
CA ILE A 314 -8.99 4.99 -8.96
C ILE A 314 -7.50 5.03 -8.65
N GLY A 315 -6.66 5.11 -9.67
CA GLY A 315 -5.22 5.22 -9.50
C GLY A 315 -4.56 3.91 -9.08
N PRO A 316 -3.54 3.95 -8.19
CA PRO A 316 -2.75 2.79 -7.85
C PRO A 316 -3.46 1.82 -6.93
N PHE A 317 -3.22 0.54 -7.17
CA PHE A 317 -3.52 -0.54 -6.24
C PHE A 317 -2.44 -1.63 -6.34
N CYS A 318 -2.31 -2.42 -5.29
CA CYS A 318 -1.33 -3.48 -5.26
C CYS A 318 -1.99 -4.79 -4.86
N LEU A 319 -1.84 -5.81 -5.71
CA LEU A 319 -2.19 -7.19 -5.40
C LEU A 319 -0.92 -7.90 -4.94
N GLN A 320 -0.88 -8.29 -3.66
CA GLN A 320 0.26 -9.00 -3.10
C GLN A 320 0.02 -10.50 -3.28
N THR A 321 0.85 -11.12 -4.09
CA THR A 321 0.63 -12.48 -4.59
C THR A 321 1.75 -13.43 -4.20
N CYS A 322 1.41 -14.70 -4.03
CA CYS A 322 2.35 -15.82 -4.06
C CYS A 322 2.09 -16.64 -5.32
N ILE A 323 3.12 -17.08 -6.00
CA ILE A 323 2.99 -17.95 -7.17
C ILE A 323 3.46 -19.34 -6.79
N ASP A 324 2.57 -20.34 -6.88
CA ASP A 324 2.87 -21.71 -6.50
C ASP A 324 3.72 -22.45 -7.58
N LYS A 325 4.08 -23.72 -7.28
CA LYS A 325 4.85 -24.56 -8.20
C LYS A 325 4.17 -24.84 -9.54
N ASP A 326 2.84 -24.74 -9.57
CA ASP A 326 2.01 -24.96 -10.76
C ASP A 326 1.72 -23.65 -11.51
N MET A 327 2.40 -22.57 -11.14
CA MET A 327 2.31 -21.21 -11.72
C MET A 327 0.96 -20.52 -11.48
N ASN A 328 0.21 -20.92 -10.46
CA ASN A 328 -1.02 -20.25 -10.05
C ASN A 328 -0.73 -19.08 -9.11
N TYR A 329 -1.42 -17.98 -9.33
CA TYR A 329 -1.40 -16.84 -8.41
C TYR A 329 -2.32 -17.09 -7.22
N HIS A 330 -1.89 -16.65 -6.04
CA HIS A 330 -2.69 -16.60 -4.83
C HIS A 330 -2.53 -15.22 -4.19
N ILE A 331 -3.58 -14.43 -4.20
CA ILE A 331 -3.58 -13.07 -3.62
C ILE A 331 -3.80 -13.20 -2.11
N TYR A 332 -2.80 -12.82 -1.32
CA TYR A 332 -2.85 -12.95 0.13
C TYR A 332 -3.01 -11.61 0.87
N ASP A 333 -2.91 -10.50 0.16
CA ASP A 333 -3.11 -9.14 0.69
C ASP A 333 -3.38 -8.15 -0.45
N VAL A 334 -4.16 -7.10 -0.19
CA VAL A 334 -4.51 -6.07 -1.17
C VAL A 334 -4.30 -4.70 -0.56
N ALA A 335 -3.77 -3.78 -1.35
CA ALA A 335 -3.67 -2.38 -0.99
C ALA A 335 -4.39 -1.53 -2.06
N PRO A 336 -5.54 -0.89 -1.76
CA PRO A 336 -6.28 -0.04 -2.70
C PRO A 336 -5.68 1.37 -2.80
N ARG A 337 -4.36 1.47 -2.75
CA ARG A 337 -3.53 2.69 -2.78
C ARG A 337 -2.12 2.32 -3.19
N ILE A 338 -1.20 3.30 -3.21
CA ILE A 338 0.21 3.06 -3.53
C ILE A 338 0.86 2.02 -2.59
N GLY A 339 1.50 1.02 -3.19
CA GLY A 339 2.23 -0.05 -2.49
C GLY A 339 3.47 0.45 -1.76
N GLY A 340 3.95 -0.35 -0.78
CA GLY A 340 5.16 0.00 0.01
C GLY A 340 6.47 -0.18 -0.73
N GLY A 341 6.48 -1.10 -1.68
CA GLY A 341 7.68 -1.44 -2.45
C GLY A 341 8.04 -0.47 -3.56
N THR A 342 7.16 0.49 -3.90
CA THR A 342 7.35 1.37 -5.05
C THR A 342 8.55 2.31 -4.94
N ASN A 343 9.09 2.51 -3.73
CA ASN A 343 10.33 3.30 -3.53
C ASN A 343 11.54 2.73 -4.31
N VAL A 344 11.55 1.46 -4.70
CA VAL A 344 12.62 0.88 -5.54
C VAL A 344 12.62 1.45 -6.96
N HIS A 345 11.54 2.11 -7.35
CA HIS A 345 11.36 2.69 -8.68
C HIS A 345 11.63 4.21 -8.72
N VAL A 346 11.96 4.84 -7.59
CA VAL A 346 12.27 6.28 -7.49
C VAL A 346 13.31 6.66 -8.52
N SER A 347 13.00 7.66 -9.33
CA SER A 347 13.82 8.23 -10.42
C SER A 347 14.16 7.28 -11.58
N VAL A 348 14.04 5.98 -11.42
CA VAL A 348 14.43 4.99 -12.45
C VAL A 348 13.25 4.30 -13.12
N GLY A 349 12.08 4.32 -12.45
CA GLY A 349 10.91 3.57 -12.88
C GLY A 349 11.09 2.06 -12.81
N HIS A 350 10.20 1.31 -13.44
CA HIS A 350 10.24 -0.12 -13.60
C HIS A 350 10.19 -0.49 -15.09
N PRO A 351 10.82 -1.58 -15.54
CA PRO A 351 10.81 -1.98 -16.97
C PRO A 351 9.40 -1.99 -17.59
N TYR A 352 8.37 -2.44 -16.88
CA TYR A 352 7.00 -2.45 -17.40
C TYR A 352 6.44 -1.03 -17.56
N GLY A 353 6.43 -0.21 -16.51
CA GLY A 353 5.98 1.18 -16.58
C GLY A 353 6.76 2.01 -17.58
N ASN A 354 8.11 1.84 -17.62
CA ASN A 354 8.98 2.52 -18.58
C ASN A 354 8.64 2.15 -20.03
N SER A 355 8.29 0.88 -20.27
CA SER A 355 7.92 0.40 -21.61
C SER A 355 6.58 0.96 -22.05
N LEU A 356 5.62 1.10 -21.15
CA LEU A 356 4.32 1.72 -21.45
C LEU A 356 4.47 3.21 -21.78
N TRP A 357 5.23 3.94 -20.94
CA TRP A 357 5.27 5.41 -21.00
C TRP A 357 6.48 5.98 -21.75
N ARG A 358 7.42 5.15 -22.19
CA ARG A 358 8.67 5.53 -22.91
C ARG A 358 9.52 6.55 -22.15
N LYS A 359 9.42 6.55 -20.83
CA LYS A 359 10.19 7.36 -19.88
C LYS A 359 10.24 6.62 -18.53
N PRO A 360 11.19 6.97 -17.63
CA PRO A 360 11.14 6.44 -16.27
C PRO A 360 9.79 6.71 -15.63
N MET A 361 9.07 5.65 -15.28
CA MET A 361 7.73 5.72 -14.71
C MET A 361 7.67 4.89 -13.44
N SER A 362 7.55 5.58 -12.30
CA SER A 362 7.24 5.01 -11.00
C SER A 362 5.74 5.17 -10.71
N THR A 363 5.24 4.51 -9.68
CA THR A 363 3.85 4.68 -9.27
C THR A 363 3.57 6.10 -8.79
N GLY A 364 4.49 6.69 -8.03
CA GLY A 364 4.38 8.08 -7.58
C GLY A 364 4.35 9.07 -8.76
N ARG A 365 5.17 8.84 -9.80
CA ARG A 365 5.16 9.66 -11.01
C ARG A 365 3.85 9.51 -11.80
N ARG A 366 3.33 8.29 -11.90
CA ARG A 366 2.06 8.06 -12.60
C ARG A 366 0.88 8.73 -11.90
N ILE A 367 0.86 8.73 -10.55
CA ILE A 367 -0.12 9.50 -9.76
C ILE A 367 -0.05 10.99 -10.11
N ALA A 368 1.14 11.57 -10.05
CA ALA A 368 1.33 12.99 -10.34
C ALA A 368 0.93 13.34 -11.78
N GLN A 369 1.29 12.49 -12.74
CA GLN A 369 0.88 12.65 -14.14
C GLN A 369 -0.65 12.60 -14.30
N GLU A 370 -1.35 11.69 -13.60
CA GLU A 370 -2.80 11.59 -13.63
C GLU A 370 -3.47 12.88 -13.11
N ILE A 371 -2.98 13.39 -11.98
CA ILE A 371 -3.49 14.65 -11.40
C ILE A 371 -3.26 15.82 -12.37
N ARG A 372 -2.10 15.87 -13.04
CA ARG A 372 -1.81 16.91 -14.03
C ARG A 372 -2.76 16.83 -15.23
N LEU A 373 -2.95 15.63 -15.79
CA LEU A 373 -3.89 15.43 -16.89
C LEU A 373 -5.32 15.80 -16.50
N ALA A 374 -5.75 15.40 -15.29
CA ALA A 374 -7.07 15.73 -14.76
C ALA A 374 -7.26 17.24 -14.61
N ALA A 375 -6.23 17.97 -14.13
CA ALA A 375 -6.27 19.42 -14.01
C ALA A 375 -6.30 20.13 -15.38
N GLU A 376 -5.50 19.67 -16.35
CA GLU A 376 -5.45 20.22 -17.71
C GLU A 376 -6.78 19.99 -18.47
N GLN A 377 -7.51 18.92 -18.16
CA GLN A 377 -8.76 18.55 -18.81
C GLN A 377 -10.03 18.97 -18.04
N ASP A 378 -9.88 19.68 -16.91
CA ASP A 378 -10.97 20.02 -15.98
C ASP A 378 -11.77 18.79 -15.49
N ARG A 379 -11.05 17.69 -15.22
CA ARG A 379 -11.59 16.36 -14.79
C ARG A 379 -11.11 15.94 -13.41
N LEU A 380 -10.70 16.89 -12.55
CA LEU A 380 -10.17 16.56 -11.20
C LEU A 380 -11.14 15.71 -10.35
N LEU A 381 -12.45 15.94 -10.50
CA LEU A 381 -13.49 15.16 -9.80
C LEU A 381 -13.58 13.69 -10.24
N GLU A 382 -12.88 13.27 -11.28
CA GLU A 382 -12.84 11.87 -11.71
C GLU A 382 -11.71 11.10 -11.02
N VAL A 383 -10.74 11.80 -10.43
CA VAL A 383 -9.57 11.21 -9.77
C VAL A 383 -9.44 11.55 -8.29
N LEU A 384 -10.26 12.50 -7.79
CA LEU A 384 -10.24 12.97 -6.40
C LEU A 384 -11.56 12.65 -5.69
N THR A 385 -11.42 12.24 -4.41
CA THR A 385 -12.54 11.95 -3.53
C THR A 385 -12.40 12.69 -2.20
#